data_c52fa9292a1357e8579fcb5dacaf5b93
#
_entry.id   c52fa9292a1357e8579fcb5dacaf5b93
#
_cell.length_a   1.000
_cell.length_b   1.000
_cell.length_c   1.000
_cell.angle_alpha   90.00
_cell.angle_beta   90.00
_cell.angle_gamma   90.00
#
_symmetry.space_group_name_H-M   'P 1'
#
loop_
_entity.id
_entity.type
_entity.pdbx_description
1 polymer ?
#
loop_
_entity_poly.entity_id
_entity_poly.type
_entity_poly.pdbx_seq_one_letter_code
_entity_poly.pdbx_strand_id
1 'polypeptide(L)'
;MRPLMLTISAFGPFADKIQIDMGKLGTKGIYLITGDTGAGKTTIFDALTYALYGEASGSMREPRMLRSKYASPETPTEVELVFEYSGRTYTVRRNPEYERPAKKGGGTTLQRAEAELIFDDGRVINKIKDVDAAV
;
A
#
# COMPACT_ATOMS: atom_id res chain seq x y z
N MET A 1 -1.85 -1.98 -17.36
CA MET A 1 -1.02 -1.66 -16.19
C MET A 1 -0.21 -2.89 -15.79
N ARG A 2 1.07 -2.72 -15.51
CA ARG A 2 1.98 -3.78 -15.07
C ARG A 2 2.60 -3.39 -13.73
N PRO A 3 2.32 -4.10 -12.63
CA PRO A 3 2.97 -3.85 -11.36
C PRO A 3 4.46 -4.26 -11.44
N LEU A 4 5.34 -3.44 -10.89
CA LEU A 4 6.79 -3.66 -10.89
C LEU A 4 7.30 -3.97 -9.48
N MET A 5 6.92 -3.17 -8.50
CA MET A 5 7.34 -3.31 -7.11
C MET A 5 6.18 -2.98 -6.18
N LEU A 6 5.91 -3.84 -5.23
CA LEU A 6 4.95 -3.59 -4.16
C LEU A 6 5.71 -3.56 -2.83
N THR A 7 5.60 -2.44 -2.11
CA THR A 7 6.11 -2.29 -0.75
C THR A 7 4.94 -2.21 0.20
N ILE A 8 4.98 -2.99 1.26
CA ILE A 8 3.95 -3.07 2.29
C ILE A 8 4.62 -2.87 3.64
N SER A 9 4.06 -2.03 4.50
CA SER A 9 4.58 -1.77 5.85
C SER A 9 3.44 -1.78 6.87
N ALA A 10 3.59 -2.53 7.96
CA ALA A 10 2.63 -2.64 9.05
C ALA A 10 1.18 -2.86 8.56
N PHE A 11 0.96 -3.79 7.65
CA PHE A 11 -0.29 -3.98 6.92
C PHE A 11 -0.72 -5.45 6.93
N GLY A 12 -1.94 -5.75 7.34
CA GLY A 12 -2.45 -7.11 7.46
C GLY A 12 -1.60 -7.97 8.40
N PRO A 13 -1.13 -9.16 8.00
CA PRO A 13 -0.26 -10.00 8.81
C PRO A 13 1.21 -9.52 8.83
N PHE A 14 1.60 -8.58 7.98
CA PHE A 14 2.96 -8.08 7.88
C PHE A 14 3.20 -6.99 8.92
N ALA A 15 3.99 -7.29 9.95
CA ALA A 15 4.34 -6.35 11.02
C ALA A 15 5.36 -5.31 10.55
N ASP A 16 6.31 -5.75 9.74
CA ASP A 16 7.42 -4.94 9.25
C ASP A 16 7.24 -4.54 7.79
N LYS A 17 8.21 -3.78 7.29
CA LYS A 17 8.27 -3.40 5.87
C LYS A 17 8.79 -4.57 5.04
N ILE A 18 8.01 -4.98 4.04
CA ILE A 18 8.38 -5.98 3.04
C ILE A 18 8.29 -5.39 1.64
N GLN A 19 9.09 -5.94 0.73
CA GLN A 19 9.05 -5.58 -0.69
C GLN A 19 8.87 -6.84 -1.53
N ILE A 20 7.99 -6.76 -2.51
CA ILE A 20 7.70 -7.82 -3.47
C ILE A 20 8.07 -7.30 -4.86
N ASP A 21 9.16 -7.83 -5.41
CA ASP A 21 9.59 -7.52 -6.77
C ASP A 21 8.73 -8.29 -7.76
N MET A 22 7.69 -7.64 -8.26
CA MET A 22 6.76 -8.22 -9.23
C MET A 22 7.35 -8.31 -10.64
N GLY A 23 8.40 -7.54 -10.92
CA GLY A 23 9.16 -7.63 -12.16
C GLY A 23 9.80 -9.01 -12.36
N LYS A 24 10.18 -9.68 -11.27
CA LYS A 24 10.75 -11.03 -11.27
C LYS A 24 9.74 -12.15 -11.58
N LEU A 25 8.44 -11.87 -11.48
CA LEU A 25 7.39 -12.86 -11.78
C LEU A 25 7.24 -13.14 -13.28
N GLY A 26 7.95 -12.41 -14.13
CA GLY A 26 7.96 -12.59 -15.57
C GLY A 26 7.08 -11.62 -16.34
N THR A 27 7.02 -11.79 -17.66
CA THR A 27 6.34 -10.85 -18.59
C THR A 27 5.01 -11.37 -19.12
N LYS A 28 4.62 -12.61 -18.79
CA LYS A 28 3.42 -13.27 -19.35
C LYS A 28 2.09 -12.78 -18.77
N GLY A 29 2.11 -11.92 -17.73
CA GLY A 29 0.92 -11.30 -17.16
C GLY A 29 0.04 -12.22 -16.30
N ILE A 30 0.43 -13.49 -16.10
CA ILE A 30 -0.26 -14.45 -15.24
C ILE A 30 0.72 -14.95 -14.19
N TYR A 31 0.32 -14.82 -12.90
CA TYR A 31 1.13 -15.26 -11.77
C TYR A 31 0.31 -16.16 -10.85
N LEU A 32 0.98 -17.14 -10.27
CA LEU A 32 0.40 -17.99 -9.23
C LEU A 32 1.03 -17.63 -7.88
N ILE A 33 0.20 -17.21 -6.92
CA ILE A 33 0.62 -16.96 -5.55
C ILE A 33 0.15 -18.12 -4.69
N THR A 34 1.09 -18.88 -4.17
CA THR A 34 0.83 -20.06 -3.33
C THR A 34 1.38 -19.85 -1.92
N GLY A 35 0.85 -20.58 -0.96
CA GLY A 35 1.28 -20.56 0.44
C GLY A 35 0.15 -21.05 1.35
N ASP A 36 0.49 -21.25 2.62
CA ASP A 36 -0.45 -21.72 3.63
C ASP A 36 -1.57 -20.72 3.91
N THR A 37 -2.67 -21.18 4.48
CA THR A 37 -3.74 -20.31 4.97
C THR A 37 -3.20 -19.36 6.03
N GLY A 38 -3.47 -18.05 5.87
CA GLY A 38 -2.95 -17.03 6.78
C GLY A 38 -1.57 -16.46 6.41
N ALA A 39 -0.90 -16.99 5.38
CA ALA A 39 0.42 -16.50 4.92
C ALA A 39 0.40 -15.08 4.29
N GLY A 40 -0.77 -14.44 4.20
CA GLY A 40 -0.89 -13.09 3.67
C GLY A 40 -1.14 -12.98 2.16
N LYS A 41 -1.51 -14.09 1.49
CA LYS A 41 -1.79 -14.07 0.04
C LYS A 41 -2.86 -13.03 -0.35
N THR A 42 -3.99 -13.04 0.34
CA THR A 42 -5.08 -12.08 0.12
C THR A 42 -4.63 -10.65 0.42
N THR A 43 -3.75 -10.47 1.40
CA THR A 43 -3.23 -9.16 1.77
C THR A 43 -2.41 -8.52 0.66
N ILE A 44 -1.77 -9.30 -0.21
CA ILE A 44 -1.08 -8.77 -1.40
C ILE A 44 -2.09 -8.10 -2.34
N PHE A 45 -3.26 -8.73 -2.55
CA PHE A 45 -4.33 -8.14 -3.34
C PHE A 45 -4.99 -6.94 -2.64
N ASP A 46 -5.21 -7.02 -1.31
CA ASP A 46 -5.68 -5.88 -0.52
C ASP A 46 -4.73 -4.69 -0.66
N ALA A 47 -3.42 -4.92 -0.61
CA ALA A 47 -2.41 -3.88 -0.77
C ALA A 47 -2.40 -3.26 -2.17
N LEU A 48 -2.51 -4.08 -3.23
CA LEU A 48 -2.61 -3.60 -4.60
C LEU A 48 -3.87 -2.74 -4.80
N THR A 49 -5.02 -3.24 -4.35
CA THR A 49 -6.30 -2.53 -4.47
C THR A 49 -6.29 -1.24 -3.66
N TYR A 50 -5.74 -1.31 -2.45
CA TYR A 50 -5.60 -0.14 -1.59
C TYR A 50 -4.67 0.93 -2.17
N ALA A 51 -3.52 0.53 -2.72
CA ALA A 51 -2.59 1.46 -3.38
C ALA A 51 -3.27 2.20 -4.55
N LEU A 52 -4.04 1.48 -5.37
CA LEU A 52 -4.70 2.07 -6.53
C LEU A 52 -5.94 2.89 -6.16
N TYR A 53 -6.82 2.34 -5.34
CA TYR A 53 -8.18 2.88 -5.16
C TYR A 53 -8.46 3.41 -3.74
N GLY A 54 -7.54 3.23 -2.78
CA GLY A 54 -7.77 3.64 -1.39
C GLY A 54 -8.74 2.76 -0.62
N GLU A 55 -9.12 1.61 -1.18
CA GLU A 55 -10.06 0.66 -0.62
C GLU A 55 -9.44 -0.74 -0.51
N ALA A 56 -9.87 -1.52 0.49
CA ALA A 56 -9.50 -2.93 0.57
C ALA A 56 -10.23 -3.77 -0.48
N SER A 57 -9.65 -4.91 -0.85
CA SER A 57 -10.33 -5.87 -1.71
C SER A 57 -11.52 -6.48 -0.95
N GLY A 58 -12.73 -6.29 -1.46
CA GLY A 58 -13.98 -6.76 -0.85
C GLY A 58 -14.65 -5.76 0.08
N SER A 59 -15.95 -5.93 0.29
CA SER A 59 -16.86 -4.97 0.94
C SER A 59 -16.83 -4.97 2.47
N MET A 60 -16.06 -5.87 3.11
CA MET A 60 -16.14 -6.11 4.56
C MET A 60 -15.00 -5.47 5.39
N ARG A 61 -14.00 -4.88 4.76
CA ARG A 61 -12.84 -4.30 5.45
C ARG A 61 -12.76 -2.79 5.19
N GLU A 62 -12.83 -2.02 6.26
CA GLU A 62 -12.52 -0.59 6.20
C GLU A 62 -11.00 -0.38 6.15
N PRO A 63 -10.50 0.68 5.47
CA PRO A 63 -9.07 0.99 5.38
C PRO A 63 -8.34 1.03 6.74
N ARG A 64 -8.99 1.53 7.78
CA ARG A 64 -8.43 1.56 9.16
C ARG A 64 -8.16 0.17 9.75
N MET A 65 -8.83 -0.88 9.25
CA MET A 65 -8.61 -2.26 9.67
C MET A 65 -7.40 -2.91 9.01
N LEU A 66 -6.78 -2.23 8.05
CA LEU A 66 -5.64 -2.75 7.28
C LEU A 66 -4.32 -2.69 8.05
N ARG A 67 -4.25 -1.85 9.12
CA ARG A 67 -3.05 -1.81 9.97
C ARG A 67 -2.82 -3.15 10.64
N SER A 68 -1.58 -3.61 10.59
CA SER A 68 -1.17 -4.84 11.26
C SER A 68 -1.30 -4.72 12.78
N LYS A 69 -1.96 -5.70 13.39
CA LYS A 69 -2.05 -5.83 14.85
C LYS A 69 -0.72 -6.29 15.49
N TYR A 70 0.20 -6.76 14.67
CA TYR A 70 1.51 -7.26 15.10
C TYR A 70 2.61 -6.21 14.97
N ALA A 71 2.32 -5.07 14.33
CA ALA A 71 3.30 -4.02 14.11
C ALA A 71 3.60 -3.24 15.39
N SER A 72 4.85 -2.82 15.55
CA SER A 72 5.22 -1.83 16.56
C SER A 72 4.42 -0.53 16.36
N PRO A 73 4.03 0.16 17.44
CA PRO A 73 3.35 1.45 17.32
C PRO A 73 4.09 2.49 16.48
N GLU A 74 5.42 2.43 16.46
CA GLU A 74 6.31 3.32 15.71
C GLU A 74 6.38 3.00 14.22
N THR A 75 6.07 1.76 13.82
CA THR A 75 6.15 1.34 12.42
C THR A 75 4.99 1.98 11.63
N PRO A 76 5.28 2.79 10.60
CA PRO A 76 4.22 3.41 9.81
C PRO A 76 3.47 2.36 8.99
N THR A 77 2.14 2.56 8.89
CA THR A 77 1.31 1.76 8.00
C THR A 77 1.23 2.45 6.66
N GLU A 78 1.79 1.83 5.65
CA GLU A 78 1.78 2.36 4.27
C GLU A 78 1.86 1.25 3.24
N VAL A 79 1.36 1.54 2.06
CA VAL A 79 1.53 0.74 0.85
C VAL A 79 2.07 1.63 -0.25
N GLU A 80 3.08 1.14 -0.97
CA GLU A 80 3.64 1.78 -2.15
C GLU A 80 3.63 0.79 -3.31
N LEU A 81 3.12 1.22 -4.43
CA LEU A 81 3.10 0.45 -5.68
C LEU A 81 3.80 1.22 -6.77
N VAL A 82 4.86 0.63 -7.31
CA VAL A 82 5.49 1.08 -8.55
C VAL A 82 4.90 0.26 -9.69
N PHE A 83 4.39 0.92 -10.72
CA PHE A 83 3.78 0.25 -11.87
C PHE A 83 4.07 0.99 -13.18
N GLU A 84 3.99 0.24 -14.26
CA GLU A 84 4.08 0.76 -15.62
C GLU A 84 2.68 0.83 -16.25
N TYR A 85 2.39 1.93 -16.89
CA TYR A 85 1.19 2.12 -17.70
C TYR A 85 1.50 2.98 -18.93
N SER A 86 1.13 2.49 -20.12
CA SER A 86 1.37 3.19 -21.41
C SER A 86 2.83 3.62 -21.61
N GLY A 87 3.79 2.76 -21.21
CA GLY A 87 5.22 3.01 -21.37
C GLY A 87 5.83 4.01 -20.37
N ARG A 88 5.07 4.43 -19.37
CA ARG A 88 5.52 5.32 -18.28
C ARG A 88 5.47 4.63 -16.94
N THR A 89 6.37 5.02 -16.05
CA THR A 89 6.43 4.50 -14.68
C THR A 89 5.78 5.48 -13.71
N TYR A 90 4.99 4.93 -12.81
CA TYR A 90 4.28 5.66 -11.77
C TYR A 90 4.57 5.02 -10.42
N THR A 91 4.63 5.84 -9.38
CA THR A 91 4.66 5.36 -7.99
C THR A 91 3.46 5.94 -7.26
N VAL A 92 2.59 5.08 -6.76
CA VAL A 92 1.51 5.49 -5.87
C VAL A 92 1.82 5.01 -4.46
N ARG A 93 1.68 5.92 -3.49
CA ARG A 93 1.85 5.64 -2.05
C ARG A 93 0.61 6.06 -1.32
N ARG A 94 0.14 5.21 -0.40
CA ARG A 94 -1.00 5.52 0.47
C ARG A 94 -0.78 4.98 1.87
N ASN A 95 -1.33 5.69 2.85
CA ASN A 95 -1.53 5.18 4.19
C ASN A 95 -3.01 5.32 4.59
N PRO A 96 -3.56 4.35 5.32
CA PRO A 96 -4.85 4.52 5.97
C PRO A 96 -4.74 5.46 7.17
N GLU A 97 -5.88 5.83 7.74
CA GLU A 97 -5.90 6.47 9.04
C GLU A 97 -5.54 5.45 10.13
N TYR A 98 -4.62 5.81 11.04
CA TYR A 98 -4.22 4.97 12.17
C TYR A 98 -3.61 5.80 13.32
N GLU A 99 -3.63 5.23 14.52
CA GLU A 99 -2.96 5.83 15.68
C GLU A 99 -1.46 5.54 15.66
N ARG A 100 -0.66 6.54 16.01
CA ARG A 100 0.79 6.44 16.20
C ARG A 100 1.23 7.19 17.45
N PRO A 101 2.44 6.89 17.97
CA PRO A 101 2.99 7.66 19.08
C PRO A 101 3.11 9.16 18.73
N ALA A 102 2.79 10.00 19.70
CA ALA A 102 2.98 11.43 19.56
C ALA A 102 4.47 11.78 19.58
N LYS A 103 4.90 12.70 18.73
CA LYS A 103 6.30 13.15 18.66
C LYS A 103 6.73 13.92 19.91
N LYS A 104 5.79 14.51 20.65
CA LYS A 104 6.01 15.30 21.87
C LYS A 104 4.92 15.00 22.88
N GLY A 105 5.25 15.01 24.18
CA GLY A 105 4.28 14.97 25.28
C GLY A 105 3.78 13.58 25.67
N GLY A 106 4.24 12.49 25.04
CA GLY A 106 3.74 11.14 25.28
C GLY A 106 2.31 10.92 24.76
N GLY A 107 1.82 9.68 24.81
CA GLY A 107 0.51 9.30 24.29
C GLY A 107 0.48 9.03 22.80
N THR A 108 -0.71 9.02 22.20
CA THR A 108 -0.93 8.73 20.79
C THR A 108 -1.50 9.93 20.04
N THR A 109 -1.29 9.98 18.75
CA THR A 109 -1.89 10.94 17.83
C THR A 109 -2.39 10.22 16.59
N LEU A 110 -3.39 10.78 15.94
CA LEU A 110 -3.98 10.24 14.72
C LEU A 110 -3.12 10.63 13.50
N GLN A 111 -2.60 9.63 12.79
CA GLN A 111 -2.11 9.81 11.44
C GLN A 111 -3.31 9.75 10.49
N ARG A 112 -3.57 10.83 9.77
CA ARG A 112 -4.65 10.87 8.79
C ARG A 112 -4.29 10.05 7.55
N ALA A 113 -5.31 9.58 6.83
CA ALA A 113 -5.12 8.96 5.53
C ALA A 113 -4.52 9.97 4.54
N GLU A 114 -3.53 9.52 3.78
CA GLU A 114 -2.85 10.32 2.75
C GLU A 114 -2.66 9.48 1.48
N ALA A 115 -2.54 10.16 0.37
CA ALA A 115 -2.21 9.54 -0.92
C ALA A 115 -1.25 10.45 -1.69
N GLU A 116 -0.32 9.82 -2.40
CA GLU A 116 0.65 10.49 -3.25
C GLU A 116 0.82 9.69 -4.54
N LEU A 117 0.83 10.37 -5.68
CA LEU A 117 1.16 9.80 -6.98
C LEU A 117 2.33 10.57 -7.58
N ILE A 118 3.42 9.85 -7.84
CA ILE A 118 4.66 10.37 -8.42
C ILE A 118 4.76 9.86 -9.85
N PHE A 119 4.97 10.78 -10.77
CA PHE A 119 5.17 10.52 -12.20
C PHE A 119 6.65 10.32 -12.53
N ASP A 120 6.94 9.69 -13.66
CA ASP A 120 8.31 9.49 -14.17
C ASP A 120 9.09 10.78 -14.45
N ASP A 121 8.37 11.89 -14.70
CA ASP A 121 8.93 13.23 -14.91
C ASP A 121 9.15 14.02 -13.60
N GLY A 122 8.90 13.39 -12.44
CA GLY A 122 9.08 13.99 -11.12
C GLY A 122 7.89 14.83 -10.64
N ARG A 123 6.81 14.98 -11.42
CA ARG A 123 5.57 15.60 -10.91
C ARG A 123 4.97 14.76 -9.79
N VAL A 124 4.35 15.43 -8.83
CA VAL A 124 3.71 14.80 -7.68
C VAL A 124 2.30 15.34 -7.49
N ILE A 125 1.35 14.44 -7.29
CA ILE A 125 -0.01 14.73 -6.84
C ILE A 125 -0.14 14.16 -5.42
N ASN A 126 -0.60 14.97 -4.45
CA ASN A 126 -0.66 14.60 -3.04
C ASN A 126 -2.02 14.83 -2.36
N LYS A 127 -3.08 15.09 -3.13
CA LYS A 127 -4.45 15.14 -2.61
C LYS A 127 -5.17 13.86 -2.99
N ILE A 128 -5.80 13.20 -2.02
CA ILE A 128 -6.49 11.92 -2.24
C ILE A 128 -7.41 11.98 -3.45
N LYS A 129 -8.28 13.00 -3.55
CA LYS A 129 -9.21 13.16 -4.68
C LYS A 129 -8.52 13.28 -6.03
N ASP A 130 -7.38 13.96 -6.08
CA ASP A 130 -6.64 14.17 -7.32
C ASP A 130 -5.88 12.88 -7.71
N VAL A 131 -5.38 12.13 -6.71
CA VAL A 131 -4.78 10.81 -6.91
C VAL A 131 -5.82 9.82 -7.41
N ASP A 132 -7.01 9.76 -6.77
CA ASP A 132 -8.11 8.87 -7.17
C ASP A 132 -8.61 9.16 -8.59
N ALA A 133 -8.56 10.41 -9.02
CA ALA A 133 -8.94 10.79 -10.38
C ALA A 133 -7.85 10.48 -11.42
N ALA A 134 -6.59 10.34 -11.00
CA ALA A 134 -5.45 10.15 -11.90
C ALA A 134 -5.07 8.67 -12.08
N VAL A 135 -5.45 7.80 -11.14
CA VAL A 135 -5.21 6.36 -11.17
C VAL A 135 -6.37 5.64 -11.83
#